data_3663024483402afed30c34eea44bccf4
#
_entry.id   3663024483402afed30c34eea44bccf4
#
_cell.length_a   1.000
_cell.length_b   1.000
_cell.length_c   1.000
_cell.angle_alpha   90.00
_cell.angle_beta   90.00
_cell.angle_gamma   90.00
#
_symmetry.space_group_name_H-M   'P 1'
#
loop_
_entity.id
_entity.type
_entity.pdbx_description
1 polymer ?
#
loop_
_entity_poly.entity_id
_entity_poly.type
_entity_poly.pdbx_seq_one_letter_code
_entity_poly.pdbx_strand_id
1 'polypeptide(L)'
;LVKLDQSPYKEFFILKGGFLLSATYGLDVRATRDLDTTIRGFSLTEDKVKEICQFIEQPSANENFQFTVRKIKAIRNHFDYQGYNIKLHFQLGRGKFPIEIDLTTGEELLPISKTEDIPLLFSDRSVQFYVYPLKQIFADKLYIILVYAPFDFKISRLKNLFVIFFFSKLNN
;
A
#
# COMPACT_ATOMS: atom_id res chain seq x y z
N LEU A 1 3.59 4.91 7.57
CA LEU A 1 3.94 5.96 6.60
C LEU A 1 5.11 6.82 7.09
N VAL A 2 5.12 7.27 8.36
CA VAL A 2 6.19 8.15 8.89
C VAL A 2 7.60 7.62 8.60
N LYS A 3 7.84 6.31 8.81
CA LYS A 3 9.15 5.71 8.50
C LYS A 3 9.49 5.76 7.01
N LEU A 4 8.51 5.55 6.14
CA LEU A 4 8.71 5.65 4.70
C LEU A 4 8.94 7.10 4.27
N ASP A 5 8.24 8.06 4.89
CA ASP A 5 8.41 9.49 4.64
C ASP A 5 9.84 9.97 4.96
N GLN A 6 10.44 9.42 6.01
CA GLN A 6 11.82 9.72 6.43
C GLN A 6 12.87 8.92 5.65
N SER A 7 12.45 7.99 4.81
CA SER A 7 13.38 7.11 4.09
C SER A 7 13.97 7.77 2.86
N PRO A 8 15.20 7.39 2.46
CA PRO A 8 15.78 7.83 1.18
C PRO A 8 15.03 7.27 -0.03
N TYR A 9 14.06 6.37 0.20
CA TYR A 9 13.25 5.73 -0.83
C TYR A 9 11.88 6.38 -1.02
N LYS A 10 11.51 7.41 -0.24
CA LYS A 10 10.21 8.07 -0.25
C LYS A 10 9.68 8.34 -1.66
N GLU A 11 10.51 8.98 -2.49
CA GLU A 11 10.13 9.42 -3.84
C GLU A 11 9.86 8.28 -4.83
N PHE A 12 10.24 7.06 -4.46
CA PHE A 12 10.02 5.88 -5.28
C PHE A 12 8.75 5.12 -4.92
N PHE A 13 8.15 5.40 -3.75
CA PHE A 13 6.92 4.76 -3.31
C PHE A 13 5.70 5.47 -3.88
N ILE A 14 4.80 4.68 -4.45
CA ILE A 14 3.48 5.12 -4.89
C ILE A 14 2.44 4.33 -4.11
N LEU A 15 1.68 5.01 -3.26
CA LEU A 15 0.64 4.39 -2.44
C LEU A 15 -0.56 4.00 -3.30
N LYS A 16 -1.14 2.83 -3.02
CA LYS A 16 -2.32 2.33 -3.73
C LYS A 16 -3.24 1.53 -2.79
N GLY A 17 -4.22 0.86 -3.36
CA GLY A 17 -5.07 -0.10 -2.65
C GLY A 17 -6.03 0.50 -1.64
N GLY A 18 -6.45 -0.36 -0.71
CA GLY A 18 -7.47 -0.02 0.28
C GLY A 18 -7.02 1.02 1.28
N PHE A 19 -5.74 1.01 1.65
CA PHE A 19 -5.17 2.01 2.56
C PHE A 19 -5.30 3.43 1.99
N LEU A 20 -4.90 3.64 0.74
CA LEU A 20 -5.00 4.94 0.08
C LEU A 20 -6.45 5.45 0.07
N LEU A 21 -7.40 4.57 -0.29
CA LEU A 21 -8.82 4.93 -0.34
C LEU A 21 -9.36 5.34 1.04
N SER A 22 -8.97 4.62 2.09
CA SER A 22 -9.38 4.94 3.46
C SER A 22 -8.78 6.26 3.93
N ALA A 23 -7.50 6.49 3.67
CA ALA A 23 -6.79 7.68 4.10
C ALA A 23 -7.26 8.95 3.38
N THR A 24 -7.61 8.85 2.09
CA THR A 24 -7.99 10.01 1.28
C THR A 24 -9.48 10.37 1.42
N TYR A 25 -10.35 9.36 1.57
CA TYR A 25 -11.81 9.55 1.51
C TYR A 25 -12.52 9.29 2.84
N GLY A 26 -11.78 9.11 3.94
CA GLY A 26 -12.38 8.92 5.26
C GLY A 26 -13.27 7.69 5.34
N LEU A 27 -12.94 6.64 4.59
CA LEU A 27 -13.69 5.40 4.62
C LEU A 27 -13.44 4.65 5.93
N ASP A 28 -14.11 5.04 6.98
CA ASP A 28 -14.08 4.41 8.31
C ASP A 28 -14.48 2.93 8.32
N VAL A 29 -14.91 2.43 7.17
CA VAL A 29 -15.55 1.11 7.04
C VAL A 29 -14.56 -0.04 7.18
N ARG A 30 -13.22 0.23 7.14
CA ARG A 30 -12.28 -0.88 7.18
C ARG A 30 -10.86 -0.49 7.60
N ALA A 31 -10.47 -0.92 8.78
CA ALA A 31 -9.06 -0.97 9.13
C ALA A 31 -8.35 -1.93 8.18
N THR A 32 -7.71 -1.39 7.12
CA THR A 32 -6.81 -2.21 6.31
C THR A 32 -5.49 -2.35 7.07
N ARG A 33 -5.00 -3.58 7.14
CA ARG A 33 -3.69 -3.88 7.73
C ARG A 33 -2.61 -3.97 6.65
N ASP A 34 -3.04 -3.88 5.41
CA ASP A 34 -2.21 -4.10 4.25
C ASP A 34 -1.90 -2.74 3.61
N LEU A 35 -0.63 -2.42 3.49
CA LEU A 35 -0.14 -1.26 2.77
C LEU A 35 0.30 -1.70 1.37
N ASP A 36 -0.54 -1.46 0.39
CA ASP A 36 -0.23 -1.74 -1.01
C ASP A 36 0.58 -0.58 -1.61
N THR A 37 1.72 -0.90 -2.22
CA THR A 37 2.57 0.10 -2.87
C THR A 37 3.11 -0.42 -4.19
N THR A 38 3.39 0.49 -5.11
CA THR A 38 4.23 0.20 -6.26
C THR A 38 5.49 1.04 -6.24
N ILE A 39 6.61 0.45 -6.64
CA ILE A 39 7.92 1.10 -6.68
C ILE A 39 8.20 1.51 -8.12
N ARG A 40 8.65 2.75 -8.29
CA ARG A 40 9.15 3.26 -9.57
C ARG A 40 10.61 3.66 -9.44
N GLY A 41 11.30 3.77 -10.58
CA GLY A 41 12.65 4.36 -10.65
C GLY A 41 13.81 3.41 -10.39
N PHE A 42 13.55 2.20 -9.86
CA PHE A 42 14.57 1.16 -9.74
C PHE A 42 13.97 -0.25 -9.79
N SER A 43 14.83 -1.22 -10.12
CA SER A 43 14.44 -2.64 -10.12
C SER A 43 14.32 -3.15 -8.68
N LEU A 44 13.18 -3.75 -8.35
CA LEU A 44 12.89 -4.28 -7.02
C LEU A 44 13.57 -5.65 -6.86
N THR A 45 14.79 -5.67 -6.33
CA THR A 45 15.53 -6.88 -5.99
C THR A 45 15.33 -7.24 -4.51
N GLU A 46 15.62 -8.51 -4.16
CA GLU A 46 15.56 -8.96 -2.76
C GLU A 46 16.48 -8.15 -1.85
N ASP A 47 17.69 -7.81 -2.32
CA ASP A 47 18.63 -7.02 -1.54
C ASP A 47 18.11 -5.59 -1.31
N LYS A 48 17.49 -4.98 -2.33
CA LYS A 48 16.88 -3.66 -2.18
C LYS A 48 15.69 -3.69 -1.20
N VAL A 49 14.90 -4.77 -1.22
CA VAL A 49 13.83 -4.97 -0.22
C VAL A 49 14.40 -5.11 1.19
N LYS A 50 15.50 -5.84 1.37
CA LYS A 50 16.18 -5.96 2.67
C LYS A 50 16.70 -4.60 3.18
N GLU A 51 17.29 -3.77 2.30
CA GLU A 51 17.72 -2.42 2.66
C GLU A 51 16.55 -1.56 3.15
N ILE A 52 15.42 -1.60 2.44
CA ILE A 52 14.19 -0.89 2.84
C ILE A 52 13.70 -1.39 4.21
N CYS A 53 13.69 -2.71 4.42
CA CYS A 53 13.29 -3.33 5.67
C CYS A 53 14.22 -2.90 6.83
N GLN A 54 15.53 -2.92 6.62
CA GLN A 54 16.51 -2.47 7.63
C GLN A 54 16.26 -1.02 8.02
N PHE A 55 15.95 -0.14 7.05
CA PHE A 55 15.61 1.25 7.35
C PHE A 55 14.32 1.35 8.22
N ILE A 56 13.29 0.59 7.89
CA ILE A 56 12.03 0.57 8.64
C ILE A 56 12.25 0.11 10.09
N GLU A 57 13.14 -0.86 10.31
CA GLU A 57 13.47 -1.41 11.63
C GLU A 57 14.35 -0.49 12.49
N GLN A 58 15.03 0.49 11.89
CA GLN A 58 15.87 1.42 12.65
C GLN A 58 15.04 2.15 13.72
N PRO A 59 15.47 2.16 14.98
CA PRO A 59 14.80 2.93 16.02
C PRO A 59 14.92 4.42 15.72
N SER A 60 13.86 5.18 15.94
CA SER A 60 13.91 6.64 15.92
C SER A 60 14.03 7.17 17.36
N ALA A 61 14.91 8.11 17.58
CA ALA A 61 15.23 8.62 18.93
C ALA A 61 14.03 9.20 19.72
N ASN A 62 12.97 9.61 19.00
CA ASN A 62 11.79 10.26 19.58
C ASN A 62 10.50 9.43 19.43
N GLU A 63 10.59 8.15 19.06
CA GLU A 63 9.43 7.32 18.80
C GLU A 63 9.35 6.18 19.81
N ASN A 64 8.20 6.09 20.50
CA ASN A 64 7.91 5.01 21.45
C ASN A 64 7.40 3.74 20.77
N PHE A 65 7.70 3.56 19.48
CA PHE A 65 7.29 2.39 18.72
C PHE A 65 8.46 1.77 17.96
N GLN A 66 8.31 0.51 17.62
CA GLN A 66 9.31 -0.26 16.88
C GLN A 66 8.62 -1.13 15.82
N PHE A 67 9.29 -1.27 14.67
CA PHE A 67 8.94 -2.27 13.67
C PHE A 67 9.93 -3.43 13.73
N THR A 68 9.40 -4.64 13.52
CA THR A 68 10.22 -5.86 13.39
C THR A 68 9.75 -6.64 12.19
N VAL A 69 10.61 -6.83 11.21
CA VAL A 69 10.34 -7.63 10.01
C VAL A 69 10.35 -9.11 10.39
N ARG A 70 9.28 -9.81 10.04
CA ARG A 70 9.08 -11.23 10.37
C ARG A 70 9.33 -12.14 9.17
N LYS A 71 8.95 -11.66 7.98
CA LYS A 71 9.07 -12.44 6.76
C LYS A 71 9.08 -11.53 5.55
N ILE A 72 9.94 -11.85 4.61
CA ILE A 72 9.94 -11.31 3.25
C ILE A 72 9.63 -12.48 2.32
N LYS A 73 8.66 -12.34 1.43
CA LYS A 73 8.27 -13.37 0.48
C LYS A 73 8.14 -12.75 -0.91
N ALA A 74 8.85 -13.29 -1.89
CA ALA A 74 8.62 -12.95 -3.27
C ALA A 74 7.21 -13.36 -3.70
N ILE A 75 6.54 -12.48 -4.42
CA ILE A 75 5.22 -12.68 -5.03
C ILE A 75 5.31 -12.38 -6.52
N ARG A 76 4.34 -12.85 -7.31
CA ARG A 76 4.31 -12.65 -8.78
C ARG A 76 5.46 -13.29 -9.54
N ASN A 77 6.00 -14.42 -9.07
CA ASN A 77 7.13 -15.12 -9.68
C ASN A 77 6.91 -15.59 -11.13
N HIS A 78 5.68 -15.51 -11.64
CA HIS A 78 5.29 -15.90 -13.01
C HIS A 78 4.91 -14.71 -13.90
N PHE A 79 5.15 -13.48 -13.43
CA PHE A 79 4.91 -12.26 -14.19
C PHE A 79 6.24 -11.57 -14.52
N ASP A 80 6.26 -10.78 -15.58
CA ASP A 80 7.43 -9.98 -15.98
C ASP A 80 7.89 -8.97 -14.92
N TYR A 81 7.05 -8.75 -13.91
CA TYR A 81 7.27 -7.78 -12.84
C TYR A 81 7.33 -8.46 -11.48
N GLN A 82 8.40 -8.20 -10.77
CA GLN A 82 8.62 -8.74 -9.43
C GLN A 82 7.75 -8.02 -8.39
N GLY A 83 7.46 -8.72 -7.31
CA GLY A 83 6.81 -8.16 -6.13
C GLY A 83 7.25 -8.90 -4.87
N TYR A 84 7.10 -8.24 -3.73
CA TYR A 84 7.41 -8.79 -2.41
C TYR A 84 6.32 -8.46 -1.41
N ASN A 85 5.92 -9.46 -0.64
CA ASN A 85 5.10 -9.30 0.54
C ASN A 85 5.99 -9.29 1.77
N ILE A 86 5.93 -8.22 2.55
CA ILE A 86 6.70 -8.03 3.78
C ILE A 86 5.73 -8.09 4.96
N LYS A 87 5.92 -9.08 5.82
CA LYS A 87 5.18 -9.20 7.09
C LYS A 87 6.03 -8.64 8.20
N LEU A 88 5.49 -7.69 8.94
CA LEU A 88 6.16 -7.07 10.06
C LEU A 88 5.22 -6.89 11.27
N HIS A 89 5.81 -6.71 12.43
CA HIS A 89 5.11 -6.34 13.65
C HIS A 89 5.40 -4.88 13.96
N PHE A 90 4.36 -4.13 14.19
CA PHE A 90 4.39 -2.83 14.83
C PHE A 90 4.20 -3.02 16.32
N GLN A 91 5.14 -2.56 17.13
CA GLN A 91 5.08 -2.62 18.59
C GLN A 91 4.96 -1.21 19.15
N LEU A 92 3.94 -1.00 19.99
CA LEU A 92 3.73 0.22 20.74
C LEU A 92 3.50 -0.17 22.21
N GLY A 93 4.44 0.14 23.07
CA GLY A 93 4.43 -0.29 24.45
C GLY A 93 4.36 -1.83 24.56
N ARG A 94 3.29 -2.36 25.18
CA ARG A 94 3.03 -3.81 25.29
C ARG A 94 2.24 -4.39 24.09
N GLY A 95 1.67 -3.53 23.26
CA GLY A 95 0.87 -3.96 22.10
C GLY A 95 1.74 -4.36 20.92
N LYS A 96 1.38 -5.47 20.26
CA LYS A 96 2.00 -5.93 19.00
C LYS A 96 0.91 -6.14 17.95
N PHE A 97 1.09 -5.49 16.81
CA PHE A 97 0.11 -5.49 15.73
C PHE A 97 0.77 -5.98 14.44
N PRO A 98 0.23 -7.00 13.79
CA PRO A 98 0.73 -7.43 12.49
C PRO A 98 0.37 -6.40 11.43
N ILE A 99 1.33 -6.11 10.54
CA ILE A 99 1.17 -5.27 9.37
C ILE A 99 1.77 -6.01 8.18
N GLU A 100 1.15 -5.86 7.03
CA GLU A 100 1.69 -6.36 5.76
C GLU A 100 1.96 -5.19 4.81
N ILE A 101 3.07 -5.26 4.08
CA ILE A 101 3.41 -4.31 3.02
C ILE A 101 3.60 -5.11 1.75
N ASP A 102 2.82 -4.78 0.73
CA ASP A 102 2.97 -5.32 -0.61
C ASP A 102 3.73 -4.32 -1.47
N LEU A 103 4.95 -4.69 -1.87
CA LEU A 103 5.76 -3.96 -2.81
C LEU A 103 5.65 -4.60 -4.18
N THR A 104 5.22 -3.84 -5.17
CA THR A 104 5.19 -4.28 -6.58
C THR A 104 5.96 -3.32 -7.46
N THR A 105 6.25 -3.69 -8.69
CA THR A 105 6.94 -2.84 -9.66
C THR A 105 6.41 -3.13 -11.07
N GLY A 106 6.77 -2.29 -12.04
CA GLY A 106 6.47 -2.48 -13.45
C GLY A 106 5.04 -2.09 -13.86
N GLU A 107 4.26 -1.51 -12.98
CA GLU A 107 2.92 -1.04 -13.32
C GLU A 107 3.01 0.29 -14.08
N GLU A 108 2.41 0.34 -15.25
CA GLU A 108 2.24 1.58 -16.00
C GLU A 108 1.15 2.43 -15.37
N LEU A 109 1.45 3.69 -15.06
CA LEU A 109 0.54 4.62 -14.39
C LEU A 109 -0.06 5.60 -15.40
N LEU A 110 -1.36 5.48 -15.63
CA LEU A 110 -2.13 6.33 -16.53
C LEU A 110 -3.39 6.86 -15.80
N PRO A 111 -3.53 8.17 -15.59
CA PRO A 111 -2.52 9.22 -15.81
C PRO A 111 -1.31 9.10 -14.88
N ILE A 112 -0.29 9.91 -15.10
CA ILE A 112 0.91 9.93 -14.24
C ILE A 112 0.49 10.19 -12.79
N SER A 113 1.09 9.45 -11.84
CA SER A 113 0.86 9.63 -10.41
C SER A 113 1.18 11.06 -9.97
N LYS A 114 0.37 11.59 -9.07
CA LYS A 114 0.59 12.90 -8.43
C LYS A 114 0.82 12.71 -6.93
N THR A 115 1.35 13.72 -6.27
CA THR A 115 1.48 13.74 -4.82
C THR A 115 0.18 14.16 -4.15
N GLU A 116 -0.14 13.53 -3.03
CA GLU A 116 -1.27 13.88 -2.16
C GLU A 116 -0.81 13.95 -0.72
N ASP A 117 -1.44 14.82 0.06
CA ASP A 117 -1.24 14.90 1.50
C ASP A 117 -2.07 13.81 2.20
N ILE A 118 -1.38 12.88 2.83
CA ILE A 118 -1.99 11.76 3.54
C ILE A 118 -2.03 12.09 5.03
N PRO A 119 -3.21 12.29 5.64
CA PRO A 119 -3.32 12.58 7.04
C PRO A 119 -2.84 11.41 7.90
N LEU A 120 -2.12 11.71 8.97
CA LEU A 120 -1.70 10.70 9.95
C LEU A 120 -2.79 10.54 11.01
N LEU A 121 -3.16 9.28 11.29
CA LEU A 121 -4.09 8.97 12.37
C LEU A 121 -3.52 9.44 13.72
N PHE A 122 -4.38 10.02 14.54
CA PHE A 122 -4.04 10.53 15.88
C PHE A 122 -3.00 11.66 15.90
N SER A 123 -2.91 12.43 14.82
CA SER A 123 -1.99 13.56 14.71
C SER A 123 -2.55 14.60 13.74
N ASP A 124 -2.32 15.88 14.01
CA ASP A 124 -2.64 16.97 13.07
C ASP A 124 -1.64 17.10 11.91
N ARG A 125 -0.74 16.12 11.78
CA ARG A 125 0.27 16.08 10.74
C ARG A 125 -0.21 15.28 9.53
N SER A 126 0.28 15.65 8.37
CA SER A 126 0.20 14.87 7.14
C SER A 126 1.61 14.53 6.62
N VAL A 127 1.67 13.55 5.75
CA VAL A 127 2.85 13.18 4.97
C VAL A 127 2.49 13.18 3.49
N GLN A 128 3.42 13.62 2.65
CA GLN A 128 3.19 13.71 1.23
C GLN A 128 3.76 12.50 0.50
N PHE A 129 2.94 11.81 -0.27
CA PHE A 129 3.34 10.66 -1.08
C PHE A 129 2.78 10.75 -2.49
N TYR A 130 3.46 10.12 -3.44
CA TYR A 130 2.87 9.80 -4.71
C TYR A 130 1.74 8.79 -4.50
N VAL A 131 0.65 8.99 -5.21
CA VAL A 131 -0.53 8.13 -5.12
C VAL A 131 -0.90 7.55 -6.48
N TYR A 132 -1.41 6.35 -6.45
CA TYR A 132 -1.95 5.66 -7.61
C TYR A 132 -3.20 6.40 -8.11
N PRO A 133 -3.30 6.67 -9.40
CA PRO A 133 -4.43 7.41 -9.95
C PRO A 133 -5.76 6.73 -9.63
N LEU A 134 -6.71 7.49 -9.09
CA LEU A 134 -8.00 6.96 -8.65
C LEU A 134 -8.76 6.27 -9.78
N LYS A 135 -8.73 6.86 -10.98
CA LYS A 135 -9.36 6.28 -12.18
C LYS A 135 -8.76 4.91 -12.53
N GLN A 136 -7.46 4.74 -12.32
CA GLN A 136 -6.78 3.48 -12.57
C GLN A 136 -7.10 2.44 -11.48
N ILE A 137 -7.19 2.85 -10.21
CA ILE A 137 -7.67 1.94 -9.14
C ILE A 137 -9.05 1.38 -9.51
N PHE A 138 -9.93 2.24 -10.00
CA PHE A 138 -11.26 1.83 -10.45
C PHE A 138 -11.19 0.87 -11.63
N ALA A 139 -10.41 1.19 -12.66
CA ALA A 139 -10.24 0.35 -13.84
C ALA A 139 -9.67 -1.03 -13.50
N ASP A 140 -8.65 -1.09 -12.64
CA ASP A 140 -8.03 -2.34 -12.18
C ASP A 140 -9.04 -3.22 -11.41
N LYS A 141 -9.85 -2.60 -10.54
CA LYS A 141 -10.90 -3.32 -9.79
C LYS A 141 -12.01 -3.84 -10.72
N LEU A 142 -12.42 -3.03 -11.68
CA LEU A 142 -13.40 -3.43 -12.68
C LEU A 142 -12.88 -4.57 -13.56
N TYR A 143 -11.64 -4.47 -14.02
CA TYR A 143 -10.98 -5.52 -14.79
C TYR A 143 -10.96 -6.87 -14.04
N ILE A 144 -10.56 -6.87 -12.77
CA ILE A 144 -10.54 -8.08 -11.95
C ILE A 144 -11.93 -8.70 -11.84
N ILE A 145 -12.98 -7.89 -11.73
CA ILE A 145 -14.36 -8.40 -11.67
C ILE A 145 -14.75 -9.01 -13.02
N LEU A 146 -14.54 -8.30 -14.11
CA LEU A 146 -14.97 -8.75 -15.44
C LEU A 146 -14.24 -10.02 -15.88
N VAL A 147 -12.95 -10.13 -15.59
CA VAL A 147 -12.12 -11.26 -16.03
C VAL A 147 -12.30 -12.50 -15.15
N TYR A 148 -12.40 -12.31 -13.84
CA TYR A 148 -12.37 -13.44 -12.89
C TYR A 148 -13.72 -13.77 -12.26
N ALA A 149 -14.72 -12.89 -12.28
CA ALA A 149 -16.01 -13.17 -11.66
C ALA A 149 -16.73 -14.40 -12.26
N PRO A 150 -16.61 -14.71 -13.54
CA PRO A 150 -17.25 -15.91 -14.10
C PRO A 150 -16.71 -17.23 -13.53
N PHE A 151 -15.48 -17.23 -13.00
CA PHE A 151 -14.77 -18.45 -12.66
C PHE A 151 -14.63 -18.73 -11.14
N ASP A 152 -14.78 -17.70 -10.30
CA ASP A 152 -14.59 -17.88 -8.84
C ASP A 152 -15.20 -16.73 -8.03
N PHE A 153 -16.26 -17.00 -7.29
CA PHE A 153 -16.96 -16.06 -6.39
C PHE A 153 -16.29 -16.00 -5.00
N LYS A 154 -15.06 -15.51 -4.89
CA LYS A 154 -14.44 -15.30 -3.57
C LYS A 154 -14.84 -13.97 -2.93
N ILE A 155 -14.91 -13.95 -1.60
CA ILE A 155 -15.25 -12.77 -0.76
C ILE A 155 -14.37 -11.54 -1.10
N SER A 156 -13.14 -11.76 -1.60
CA SER A 156 -12.25 -10.69 -2.05
C SER A 156 -12.82 -9.85 -3.22
N ARG A 157 -13.76 -10.40 -4.01
CA ARG A 157 -14.42 -9.72 -5.12
C ARG A 157 -15.57 -8.82 -4.68
N LEU A 158 -16.27 -9.18 -3.62
CA LEU A 158 -17.27 -8.31 -3.01
C LEU A 158 -16.64 -6.98 -2.55
N LYS A 159 -15.38 -7.02 -2.10
CA LYS A 159 -14.61 -5.82 -1.75
C LYS A 159 -14.40 -4.91 -2.97
N ASN A 160 -14.13 -5.49 -4.12
CA ASN A 160 -13.94 -4.74 -5.35
C ASN A 160 -15.27 -4.11 -5.83
N LEU A 161 -16.39 -4.82 -5.72
CA LEU A 161 -17.73 -4.29 -6.01
C LEU A 161 -18.09 -3.11 -5.09
N PHE A 162 -17.75 -3.20 -3.81
CA PHE A 162 -17.96 -2.10 -2.86
C PHE A 162 -17.19 -0.85 -3.27
N VAL A 163 -15.93 -0.99 -3.67
CA VAL A 163 -15.09 0.12 -4.15
C VAL A 163 -15.73 0.76 -5.38
N ILE A 164 -16.20 -0.04 -6.35
CA ILE A 164 -16.87 0.45 -7.56
C ILE A 164 -18.16 1.20 -7.22
N PHE A 165 -19.01 0.63 -6.37
CA PHE A 165 -20.24 1.27 -5.90
C PHE A 165 -19.96 2.60 -5.22
N PHE A 166 -18.93 2.65 -4.35
CA PHE A 166 -18.53 3.87 -3.67
C PHE A 166 -18.12 4.97 -4.65
N PHE A 167 -17.29 4.66 -5.64
CA PHE A 167 -16.91 5.63 -6.68
C PHE A 167 -18.08 6.14 -7.50
N SER A 168 -19.09 5.33 -7.76
CA SER A 168 -20.30 5.78 -8.46
C SER A 168 -21.08 6.83 -7.67
N LYS A 169 -20.93 6.84 -6.33
CA LYS A 169 -21.56 7.82 -5.44
C LYS A 169 -20.78 9.12 -5.26
N LEU A 170 -19.47 9.11 -5.47
CA LEU A 170 -18.65 10.32 -5.38
C LEU A 170 -18.76 11.24 -6.60
N ASN A 171 -19.22 10.73 -7.74
CA ASN A 171 -19.39 11.47 -9.00
C ASN A 171 -20.81 12.00 -9.23
N ASN A 172 -21.69 11.84 -8.27
CA ASN A 172 -23.04 12.42 -8.22
C ASN A 172 -23.11 13.47 -7.11
#